data_a082f0bf53e62a57e91f01d13c780772
#
_entry.id   a082f0bf53e62a57e91f01d13c780772
#
_cell.length_a   1.000
_cell.length_b   1.000
_cell.length_c   1.000
_cell.angle_alpha   90.00
_cell.angle_beta   90.00
_cell.angle_gamma   90.00
#
_symmetry.space_group_name_H-M   'P 1'
#
loop_
_entity.id
_entity.type
_entity.pdbx_description
1 polymer ?
#
loop_
_entity_poly.entity_id
_entity_poly.type
_entity_poly.pdbx_seq_one_letter_code
_entity_poly.pdbx_strand_id
1 'polypeptide(L)'
;MRKSLIALAFGTLGLGIAEFGMMSILSAAAGFNISISKAGHFISAYALGVCIGALALVFLARGKSLKTLLISLMALMCIGNAMAVFAPTYEFMLLARFISGLPHGGFFGVAGIVAKRLAPKNKQVEAVAIMISGMTVANLIGIPMASYLTHIMTWHMLFAVVVIWGIFTIYSIYKWVPAMEPAAGGNFSEQTAFLKKPQPWLLLATIMLGNGGLFCWYSYINPIMVEIAGFKFYAMAGIMMIAGGGMVLGNMVSGKLSNTFSPV
;
A
#
# COMPACT_ATOMS: atom_id res chain seq x y z
N MET A 1 16.33 16.26 -6.22
CA MET A 1 14.87 16.32 -5.98
C MET A 1 14.07 15.27 -6.77
N ARG A 2 14.01 15.35 -8.13
CA ARG A 2 13.19 14.38 -8.92
C ARG A 2 13.55 12.92 -8.66
N LYS A 3 14.82 12.52 -8.67
CA LYS A 3 15.24 11.13 -8.42
C LYS A 3 14.80 10.62 -7.04
N SER A 4 14.89 11.47 -6.01
CA SER A 4 14.46 11.10 -4.66
C SER A 4 12.94 10.86 -4.59
N LEU A 5 12.13 11.73 -5.23
CA LEU A 5 10.68 11.56 -5.29
C LEU A 5 10.28 10.29 -6.08
N ILE A 6 11.01 9.98 -7.16
CA ILE A 6 10.82 8.72 -7.91
C ILE A 6 11.14 7.51 -7.03
N ALA A 7 12.20 7.56 -6.22
CA ALA A 7 12.51 6.47 -5.28
C ALA A 7 11.38 6.25 -4.25
N LEU A 8 10.76 7.34 -3.78
CA LEU A 8 9.58 7.24 -2.90
C LEU A 8 8.37 6.66 -3.63
N ALA A 9 8.15 7.06 -4.88
CA ALA A 9 7.09 6.51 -5.73
C ALA A 9 7.29 5.01 -6.02
N PHE A 10 8.53 4.54 -6.16
CA PHE A 10 8.82 3.09 -6.25
C PHE A 10 8.39 2.34 -5.00
N GLY A 11 8.55 2.93 -3.82
CA GLY A 11 8.10 2.33 -2.57
C GLY A 11 6.57 2.21 -2.51
N THR A 12 5.84 3.29 -2.84
CA THR A 12 4.38 3.25 -2.85
C THR A 12 3.82 2.33 -3.94
N LEU A 13 4.53 2.18 -5.08
CA LEU A 13 4.18 1.21 -6.11
C LEU A 13 4.33 -0.23 -5.59
N GLY A 14 5.46 -0.56 -4.97
CA GLY A 14 5.68 -1.90 -4.41
C GLY A 14 4.67 -2.27 -3.33
N LEU A 15 4.35 -1.32 -2.45
CA LEU A 15 3.32 -1.48 -1.41
C LEU A 15 1.93 -1.67 -2.03
N GLY A 16 1.60 -0.91 -3.09
CA GLY A 16 0.33 -1.06 -3.81
C GLY A 16 0.18 -2.43 -4.46
N ILE A 17 1.24 -2.94 -5.13
CA ILE A 17 1.20 -4.30 -5.70
C ILE A 17 1.09 -5.36 -4.60
N ALA A 18 1.79 -5.20 -3.47
CA ALA A 18 1.72 -6.13 -2.34
C ALA A 18 0.32 -6.17 -1.70
N GLU A 19 -0.37 -5.04 -1.62
CA GLU A 19 -1.72 -4.94 -1.08
C GLU A 19 -2.76 -5.49 -2.05
N PHE A 20 -2.89 -4.86 -3.20
CA PHE A 20 -3.97 -5.13 -4.15
C PHE A 20 -3.75 -6.39 -4.98
N GLY A 21 -2.49 -6.80 -5.19
CA GLY A 21 -2.17 -8.01 -5.93
C GLY A 21 -2.80 -9.26 -5.32
N MET A 22 -2.89 -9.35 -3.99
CA MET A 22 -3.57 -10.46 -3.31
C MET A 22 -5.05 -10.55 -3.69
N MET A 23 -5.72 -9.43 -3.90
CA MET A 23 -7.14 -9.40 -4.28
C MET A 23 -7.36 -9.99 -5.67
N SER A 24 -6.42 -9.76 -6.60
CA SER A 24 -6.50 -10.30 -7.97
C SER A 24 -6.26 -11.81 -8.05
N ILE A 25 -5.59 -12.38 -7.04
CA ILE A 25 -5.21 -13.80 -7.01
C ILE A 25 -5.92 -14.60 -5.93
N LEU A 26 -6.96 -14.06 -5.32
CA LEU A 26 -7.62 -14.67 -4.16
C LEU A 26 -8.08 -16.11 -4.46
N SER A 27 -8.67 -16.36 -5.64
CA SER A 27 -9.07 -17.71 -6.05
C SER A 27 -7.89 -18.66 -6.22
N ALA A 28 -6.73 -18.17 -6.71
CA ALA A 28 -5.53 -18.97 -6.86
C ALA A 28 -4.88 -19.32 -5.51
N ALA A 29 -5.03 -18.47 -4.49
CA ALA A 29 -4.57 -18.72 -3.13
C ALA A 29 -5.34 -19.86 -2.42
N ALA A 30 -6.46 -20.32 -3.00
CA ALA A 30 -7.14 -21.55 -2.57
C ALA A 30 -6.28 -22.83 -2.77
N GLY A 31 -5.09 -22.72 -3.35
CA GLY A 31 -4.09 -23.80 -3.42
C GLY A 31 -3.67 -24.40 -2.07
N PHE A 32 -4.05 -23.76 -0.95
CA PHE A 32 -3.95 -24.34 0.39
C PHE A 32 -5.14 -25.28 0.76
N ASN A 33 -5.98 -25.66 -0.20
CA ASN A 33 -7.23 -26.43 0.04
C ASN A 33 -8.18 -25.76 1.04
N ILE A 34 -8.29 -24.44 0.97
CA ILE A 34 -9.17 -23.61 1.81
C ILE A 34 -10.28 -22.96 0.98
N SER A 35 -11.37 -22.57 1.65
CA SER A 35 -12.43 -21.79 1.00
C SER A 35 -11.93 -20.38 0.62
N ILE A 36 -12.56 -19.76 -0.38
CA ILE A 36 -12.30 -18.37 -0.79
C ILE A 36 -12.51 -17.41 0.38
N SER A 37 -13.55 -17.64 1.20
CA SER A 37 -13.77 -16.85 2.41
C SER A 37 -12.58 -16.93 3.38
N LYS A 38 -12.02 -18.12 3.57
CA LYS A 38 -10.82 -18.31 4.41
C LYS A 38 -9.57 -17.68 3.78
N ALA A 39 -9.44 -17.69 2.45
CA ALA A 39 -8.37 -17.01 1.76
C ALA A 39 -8.44 -15.46 1.93
N GLY A 40 -9.64 -14.91 2.09
CA GLY A 40 -9.85 -13.49 2.41
C GLY A 40 -9.17 -13.05 3.71
N HIS A 41 -8.87 -13.96 4.63
CA HIS A 41 -8.10 -13.64 5.84
C HIS A 41 -6.67 -13.17 5.53
N PHE A 42 -6.09 -13.53 4.38
CA PHE A 42 -4.79 -13.02 3.95
C PHE A 42 -4.80 -11.51 3.69
N ILE A 43 -5.94 -11.00 3.20
CA ILE A 43 -6.16 -9.55 3.02
C ILE A 43 -6.34 -8.88 4.37
N SER A 44 -7.17 -9.47 5.24
CA SER A 44 -7.42 -8.95 6.60
C SER A 44 -6.16 -8.94 7.47
N ALA A 45 -5.33 -9.98 7.37
CA ALA A 45 -4.05 -10.05 8.10
C ALA A 45 -3.10 -8.92 7.66
N TYR A 46 -3.03 -8.64 6.35
CA TYR A 46 -2.25 -7.51 5.84
C TYR A 46 -2.79 -6.18 6.37
N ALA A 47 -4.10 -5.95 6.28
CA ALA A 47 -4.75 -4.73 6.77
C ALA A 47 -4.54 -4.52 8.27
N LEU A 48 -4.59 -5.60 9.08
CA LEU A 48 -4.26 -5.55 10.49
C LEU A 48 -2.80 -5.16 10.72
N GLY A 49 -1.89 -5.70 9.90
CA GLY A 49 -0.48 -5.30 9.89
C GLY A 49 -0.31 -3.80 9.60
N VAL A 50 -1.01 -3.27 8.60
CA VAL A 50 -0.99 -1.83 8.26
C VAL A 50 -1.42 -0.98 9.45
N CYS A 51 -2.51 -1.34 10.11
CA CYS A 51 -3.04 -0.63 11.27
C CYS A 51 -2.05 -0.63 12.44
N ILE A 52 -1.57 -1.81 12.84
CA ILE A 52 -0.64 -1.98 13.97
C ILE A 52 0.71 -1.31 13.66
N GLY A 53 1.22 -1.48 12.43
CA GLY A 53 2.50 -0.90 12.01
C GLY A 53 2.49 0.63 11.98
N ALA A 54 1.39 1.25 11.54
CA ALA A 54 1.23 2.69 11.57
C ALA A 54 1.28 3.24 12.99
N LEU A 55 0.62 2.59 13.95
CA LEU A 55 0.65 2.94 15.36
C LEU A 55 2.05 2.72 15.97
N ALA A 56 2.67 1.56 15.69
CA ALA A 56 4.00 1.22 16.20
C ALA A 56 5.07 2.21 15.72
N LEU A 57 4.95 2.73 14.48
CA LEU A 57 5.91 3.68 13.94
C LEU A 57 6.02 4.95 14.79
N VAL A 58 4.92 5.43 15.39
CA VAL A 58 4.93 6.62 16.25
C VAL A 58 5.96 6.48 17.38
N PHE A 59 6.14 5.27 17.89
CA PHE A 59 7.10 4.98 18.96
C PHE A 59 8.48 4.62 18.40
N LEU A 60 8.55 3.79 17.35
CA LEU A 60 9.78 3.24 16.81
C LEU A 60 10.60 4.22 15.97
N ALA A 61 9.95 5.28 15.45
CA ALA A 61 10.59 6.28 14.59
C ALA A 61 11.41 7.32 15.36
N ARG A 62 11.23 7.43 16.69
CA ARG A 62 11.88 8.45 17.50
C ARG A 62 13.40 8.37 17.39
N GLY A 63 14.03 9.53 17.14
CA GLY A 63 15.48 9.66 17.04
C GLY A 63 16.13 9.00 15.82
N LYS A 64 15.36 8.36 14.94
CA LYS A 64 15.90 7.71 13.73
C LYS A 64 15.82 8.63 12.52
N SER A 65 16.87 8.62 11.69
CA SER A 65 16.86 9.39 10.45
C SER A 65 15.74 8.91 9.52
N LEU A 66 15.10 9.85 8.82
CA LEU A 66 13.97 9.51 7.93
C LEU A 66 14.39 8.54 6.82
N LYS A 67 15.63 8.67 6.32
CA LYS A 67 16.18 7.74 5.30
C LYS A 67 16.31 6.31 5.85
N THR A 68 16.85 6.17 7.07
CA THR A 68 16.97 4.86 7.72
C THR A 68 15.61 4.22 7.94
N LEU A 69 14.61 5.00 8.36
CA LEU A 69 13.23 4.53 8.51
C LEU A 69 12.65 4.01 7.20
N LEU A 70 12.80 4.76 6.10
CA LEU A 70 12.33 4.31 4.78
C LEU A 70 12.96 2.99 4.36
N ILE A 71 14.29 2.86 4.53
CA ILE A 71 15.02 1.63 4.21
C ILE A 71 14.56 0.47 5.08
N SER A 72 14.42 0.67 6.39
CA SER A 72 13.97 -0.37 7.34
C SER A 72 12.53 -0.83 7.03
N LEU A 73 11.64 0.09 6.70
CA LEU A 73 10.27 -0.23 6.33
C LEU A 73 10.20 -1.03 5.02
N MET A 74 11.01 -0.65 4.01
CA MET A 74 11.09 -1.42 2.76
C MET A 74 11.75 -2.79 2.98
N ALA A 75 12.75 -2.90 3.86
CA ALA A 75 13.34 -4.20 4.22
C ALA A 75 12.30 -5.11 4.91
N LEU A 76 11.49 -4.56 5.81
CA LEU A 76 10.41 -5.31 6.45
C LEU A 76 9.36 -5.79 5.44
N MET A 77 9.02 -4.95 4.44
CA MET A 77 8.16 -5.34 3.33
C MET A 77 8.77 -6.52 2.55
N CYS A 78 10.06 -6.46 2.23
CA CYS A 78 10.75 -7.55 1.53
C CYS A 78 10.74 -8.84 2.36
N ILE A 79 11.00 -8.77 3.66
CA ILE A 79 10.97 -9.94 4.55
C ILE A 79 9.58 -10.58 4.55
N GLY A 80 8.52 -9.81 4.78
CA GLY A 80 7.16 -10.34 4.81
C GLY A 80 6.73 -10.96 3.48
N ASN A 81 7.08 -10.31 2.35
CA ASN A 81 6.76 -10.88 1.03
C ASN A 81 7.65 -12.08 0.68
N ALA A 82 8.92 -12.12 1.09
CA ALA A 82 9.77 -13.29 0.95
C ALA A 82 9.22 -14.50 1.74
N MET A 83 8.72 -14.26 2.95
CA MET A 83 8.01 -15.30 3.71
C MET A 83 6.79 -15.81 2.93
N ALA A 84 6.02 -14.93 2.28
CA ALA A 84 4.87 -15.32 1.47
C ALA A 84 5.26 -16.17 0.26
N VAL A 85 6.43 -15.93 -0.37
CA VAL A 85 6.96 -16.76 -1.47
C VAL A 85 7.13 -18.22 -1.05
N PHE A 86 7.61 -18.44 0.19
CA PHE A 86 7.94 -19.77 0.69
C PHE A 86 6.90 -20.30 1.70
N ALA A 87 5.69 -19.72 1.74
CA ALA A 87 4.67 -20.10 2.71
C ALA A 87 4.19 -21.55 2.51
N PRO A 88 4.51 -22.49 3.42
CA PRO A 88 4.12 -23.89 3.28
C PRO A 88 2.70 -24.14 3.81
N THR A 89 2.20 -23.29 4.71
CA THR A 89 0.89 -23.46 5.36
C THR A 89 0.10 -22.18 5.36
N TYR A 90 -1.21 -22.32 5.57
CA TYR A 90 -2.12 -21.18 5.71
C TYR A 90 -1.71 -20.22 6.84
N GLU A 91 -1.37 -20.75 8.00
CA GLU A 91 -0.98 -19.95 9.17
C GLU A 91 0.31 -19.18 8.92
N PHE A 92 1.28 -19.81 8.26
CA PHE A 92 2.52 -19.15 7.87
C PHE A 92 2.26 -18.03 6.87
N MET A 93 1.35 -18.24 5.93
CA MET A 93 0.94 -17.21 4.98
C MET A 93 0.24 -16.04 5.69
N LEU A 94 -0.63 -16.29 6.69
CA LEU A 94 -1.23 -15.23 7.50
C LEU A 94 -0.17 -14.37 8.20
N LEU A 95 0.82 -15.02 8.81
CA LEU A 95 1.93 -14.32 9.46
C LEU A 95 2.75 -13.50 8.46
N ALA A 96 3.06 -14.07 7.30
CA ALA A 96 3.77 -13.40 6.22
C ALA A 96 3.02 -12.14 5.74
N ARG A 97 1.72 -12.25 5.57
CA ARG A 97 0.85 -11.13 5.17
C ARG A 97 0.79 -10.06 6.25
N PHE A 98 0.65 -10.45 7.51
CA PHE A 98 0.69 -9.50 8.64
C PHE A 98 2.02 -8.72 8.68
N ILE A 99 3.16 -9.42 8.58
CA ILE A 99 4.48 -8.80 8.59
C ILE A 99 4.66 -7.88 7.38
N SER A 100 4.22 -8.28 6.18
CA SER A 100 4.32 -7.45 4.98
C SER A 100 3.44 -6.20 5.03
N GLY A 101 2.36 -6.21 5.82
CA GLY A 101 1.49 -5.07 6.05
C GLY A 101 2.07 -4.01 7.00
N LEU A 102 2.87 -4.42 8.00
CA LEU A 102 3.41 -3.52 9.03
C LEU A 102 4.09 -2.25 8.48
N PRO A 103 4.91 -2.30 7.44
CA PRO A 103 5.60 -1.11 6.93
C PRO A 103 4.70 -0.15 6.14
N HIS A 104 3.53 -0.59 5.68
CA HIS A 104 2.74 0.13 4.67
C HIS A 104 2.35 1.55 5.14
N GLY A 105 1.56 1.66 6.21
CA GLY A 105 1.12 2.97 6.71
C GLY A 105 2.27 3.86 7.16
N GLY A 106 3.29 3.23 7.78
CA GLY A 106 4.50 3.91 8.20
C GLY A 106 5.30 4.49 7.04
N PHE A 107 5.43 3.74 5.95
CA PHE A 107 6.14 4.22 4.77
C PHE A 107 5.48 5.45 4.16
N PHE A 108 4.15 5.46 4.00
CA PHE A 108 3.43 6.62 3.49
C PHE A 108 3.62 7.86 4.36
N GLY A 109 3.57 7.70 5.69
CA GLY A 109 3.82 8.80 6.63
C GLY A 109 5.22 9.38 6.50
N VAL A 110 6.25 8.54 6.57
CA VAL A 110 7.66 8.98 6.49
C VAL A 110 7.98 9.51 5.09
N ALA A 111 7.54 8.84 4.02
CA ALA A 111 7.77 9.29 2.65
C ALA A 111 7.09 10.64 2.36
N GLY A 112 5.90 10.89 2.91
CA GLY A 112 5.22 12.18 2.82
C GLY A 112 6.01 13.31 3.47
N ILE A 113 6.59 13.06 4.66
CA ILE A 113 7.47 14.04 5.33
C ILE A 113 8.72 14.29 4.49
N VAL A 114 9.36 13.24 3.99
CA VAL A 114 10.56 13.35 3.12
C VAL A 114 10.24 14.11 1.84
N ALA A 115 9.12 13.80 1.18
CA ALA A 115 8.70 14.49 -0.04
C ALA A 115 8.51 15.99 0.19
N LYS A 116 7.85 16.38 1.29
CA LYS A 116 7.67 17.78 1.67
C LYS A 116 8.99 18.48 1.97
N ARG A 117 9.93 17.82 2.69
CA ARG A 117 11.25 18.40 3.01
C ARG A 117 12.15 18.58 1.78
N LEU A 118 11.99 17.72 0.76
CA LEU A 118 12.76 17.82 -0.49
C LEU A 118 12.27 18.92 -1.40
N ALA A 119 11.03 19.35 -1.26
CA ALA A 119 10.39 20.31 -2.16
C ALA A 119 10.43 21.75 -1.62
N PRO A 120 10.53 22.76 -2.50
CA PRO A 120 10.27 24.14 -2.11
C PRO A 120 8.86 24.29 -1.53
N LYS A 121 8.65 25.30 -0.66
CA LYS A 121 7.37 25.52 0.06
C LYS A 121 6.15 25.55 -0.87
N ASN A 122 6.28 26.12 -2.06
CA ASN A 122 5.20 26.23 -3.05
C ASN A 122 4.96 24.96 -3.89
N LYS A 123 5.80 23.90 -3.73
CA LYS A 123 5.70 22.62 -4.48
C LYS A 123 5.57 21.38 -3.61
N GLN A 124 5.26 21.57 -2.32
CA GLN A 124 5.17 20.44 -1.39
C GLN A 124 4.02 19.50 -1.72
N VAL A 125 2.88 20.04 -2.15
CA VAL A 125 1.71 19.23 -2.57
C VAL A 125 2.04 18.40 -3.82
N GLU A 126 2.70 19.02 -4.81
CA GLU A 126 3.16 18.33 -6.02
C GLU A 126 4.13 17.18 -5.69
N ALA A 127 5.07 17.41 -4.77
CA ALA A 127 6.03 16.40 -4.34
C ALA A 127 5.36 15.19 -3.68
N VAL A 128 4.36 15.43 -2.83
CA VAL A 128 3.55 14.36 -2.21
C VAL A 128 2.72 13.63 -3.28
N ALA A 129 2.15 14.35 -4.25
CA ALA A 129 1.41 13.75 -5.35
C ALA A 129 2.30 12.83 -6.20
N ILE A 130 3.55 13.23 -6.50
CA ILE A 130 4.53 12.36 -7.19
C ILE A 130 4.82 11.11 -6.36
N MET A 131 5.01 11.24 -5.05
CA MET A 131 5.23 10.08 -4.18
C MET A 131 4.03 9.12 -4.20
N ILE A 132 2.80 9.63 -4.15
CA ILE A 132 1.58 8.81 -4.16
C ILE A 132 1.31 8.22 -5.55
N SER A 133 1.80 8.81 -6.63
CA SER A 133 1.58 8.33 -8.00
C SER A 133 2.04 6.88 -8.21
N GLY A 134 2.99 6.38 -7.42
CA GLY A 134 3.37 4.97 -7.43
C GLY A 134 2.21 4.04 -7.13
N MET A 135 1.37 4.36 -6.14
CA MET A 135 0.15 3.62 -5.83
C MET A 135 -0.86 3.67 -6.99
N THR A 136 -0.98 4.84 -7.63
CA THR A 136 -1.83 5.01 -8.82
C THR A 136 -1.38 4.10 -9.97
N VAL A 137 -0.07 4.04 -10.21
CA VAL A 137 0.53 3.13 -11.22
C VAL A 137 0.32 1.67 -10.84
N ALA A 138 0.44 1.32 -9.54
CA ALA A 138 0.15 -0.02 -9.06
C ALA A 138 -1.29 -0.43 -9.39
N ASN A 139 -2.26 0.43 -9.12
CA ASN A 139 -3.68 0.15 -9.40
C ASN A 139 -3.97 0.02 -10.90
N LEU A 140 -3.38 0.89 -11.73
CA LEU A 140 -3.68 0.93 -13.16
C LEU A 140 -2.97 -0.15 -13.98
N ILE A 141 -1.73 -0.47 -13.64
CA ILE A 141 -0.86 -1.37 -14.42
C ILE A 141 -0.39 -2.56 -13.58
N GLY A 142 0.03 -2.32 -12.34
CA GLY A 142 0.66 -3.34 -11.49
C GLY A 142 -0.27 -4.50 -11.17
N ILE A 143 -1.53 -4.22 -10.83
CA ILE A 143 -2.52 -5.23 -10.49
C ILE A 143 -2.98 -6.03 -11.73
N PRO A 144 -3.32 -5.43 -12.87
CA PRO A 144 -3.59 -6.17 -14.09
C PRO A 144 -2.43 -7.06 -14.51
N MET A 145 -1.21 -6.55 -14.41
CA MET A 145 0.01 -7.31 -14.71
C MET A 145 0.20 -8.46 -13.71
N ALA A 146 -0.04 -8.24 -12.43
CA ALA A 146 0.00 -9.28 -11.41
C ALA A 146 -1.02 -10.40 -11.70
N SER A 147 -2.26 -10.02 -12.04
CA SER A 147 -3.30 -10.96 -12.43
C SER A 147 -2.91 -11.78 -13.67
N TYR A 148 -2.31 -11.15 -14.68
CA TYR A 148 -1.82 -11.84 -15.88
C TYR A 148 -0.66 -12.79 -15.56
N LEU A 149 0.32 -12.35 -14.78
CA LEU A 149 1.47 -13.16 -14.39
C LEU A 149 1.06 -14.41 -13.63
N THR A 150 0.08 -14.31 -12.73
CA THR A 150 -0.41 -15.47 -11.97
C THR A 150 -1.23 -16.45 -12.79
N HIS A 151 -1.66 -16.04 -13.98
CA HIS A 151 -2.30 -16.96 -14.94
C HIS A 151 -1.27 -17.87 -15.65
N ILE A 152 -0.07 -17.36 -15.91
CA ILE A 152 1.00 -18.10 -16.61
C ILE A 152 2.05 -18.70 -15.66
N MET A 153 2.07 -18.26 -14.40
CA MET A 153 3.01 -18.68 -13.37
C MET A 153 2.26 -19.02 -12.07
N THR A 154 2.97 -19.58 -11.11
CA THR A 154 2.38 -19.81 -9.78
C THR A 154 2.13 -18.48 -9.06
N TRP A 155 1.07 -18.38 -8.26
CA TRP A 155 0.71 -17.18 -7.51
C TRP A 155 1.82 -16.68 -6.55
N HIS A 156 2.73 -17.56 -6.11
CA HIS A 156 3.90 -17.21 -5.30
C HIS A 156 4.82 -16.21 -6.01
N MET A 157 4.87 -16.25 -7.35
CA MET A 157 5.72 -15.36 -8.15
C MET A 157 5.33 -13.88 -8.01
N LEU A 158 4.07 -13.58 -7.70
CA LEU A 158 3.67 -12.21 -7.38
C LEU A 158 4.51 -11.63 -6.24
N PHE A 159 4.65 -12.40 -5.16
CA PHE A 159 5.41 -11.96 -3.98
C PHE A 159 6.92 -11.89 -4.28
N ALA A 160 7.45 -12.78 -5.11
CA ALA A 160 8.84 -12.73 -5.55
C ALA A 160 9.13 -11.44 -6.34
N VAL A 161 8.24 -11.04 -7.24
CA VAL A 161 8.35 -9.77 -7.98
C VAL A 161 8.33 -8.58 -7.01
N VAL A 162 7.46 -8.59 -6.00
CA VAL A 162 7.42 -7.54 -4.97
C VAL A 162 8.72 -7.48 -4.17
N VAL A 163 9.34 -8.62 -3.84
CA VAL A 163 10.65 -8.66 -3.15
C VAL A 163 11.73 -8.05 -4.01
N ILE A 164 11.85 -8.45 -5.28
CA ILE A 164 12.85 -7.91 -6.22
C ILE A 164 12.66 -6.39 -6.37
N TRP A 165 11.41 -5.94 -6.54
CA TRP A 165 11.09 -4.53 -6.61
C TRP A 165 11.43 -3.78 -5.33
N GLY A 166 11.18 -4.39 -4.18
CA GLY A 166 11.52 -3.83 -2.86
C GLY A 166 13.03 -3.64 -2.68
N ILE A 167 13.85 -4.62 -3.08
CA ILE A 167 15.31 -4.52 -3.06
C ILE A 167 15.78 -3.38 -3.97
N PHE A 168 15.23 -3.27 -5.19
CA PHE A 168 15.52 -2.17 -6.09
C PHE A 168 15.12 -0.81 -5.49
N THR A 169 13.98 -0.76 -4.79
CA THR A 169 13.53 0.44 -4.09
C THR A 169 14.47 0.82 -2.95
N ILE A 170 14.91 -0.13 -2.13
CA ILE A 170 15.91 0.09 -1.06
C ILE A 170 17.19 0.71 -1.65
N TYR A 171 17.70 0.12 -2.73
CA TYR A 171 18.87 0.66 -3.42
C TYR A 171 18.64 2.09 -3.94
N SER A 172 17.47 2.35 -4.52
CA SER A 172 17.10 3.67 -5.03
C SER A 172 17.00 4.71 -3.91
N ILE A 173 16.40 4.36 -2.77
CA ILE A 173 16.32 5.22 -1.58
C ILE A 173 17.73 5.47 -1.02
N TYR A 174 18.54 4.43 -0.90
CA TYR A 174 19.90 4.54 -0.42
C TYR A 174 20.73 5.51 -1.26
N LYS A 175 20.63 5.42 -2.59
CA LYS A 175 21.42 6.22 -3.52
C LYS A 175 20.88 7.64 -3.74
N TRP A 176 19.55 7.81 -3.78
CA TRP A 176 18.95 9.06 -4.25
C TRP A 176 18.32 9.90 -3.13
N VAL A 177 17.95 9.32 -2.00
CA VAL A 177 17.40 10.09 -0.88
C VAL A 177 18.57 10.56 0.01
N PRO A 178 18.72 11.87 0.26
CA PRO A 178 19.76 12.37 1.15
C PRO A 178 19.52 11.93 2.60
N ALA A 179 20.56 11.90 3.40
CA ALA A 179 20.41 11.76 4.84
C ALA A 179 19.60 12.94 5.38
N MET A 180 18.63 12.64 6.21
CA MET A 180 17.74 13.64 6.81
C MET A 180 17.64 13.40 8.30
N GLU A 181 17.64 14.49 9.05
CA GLU A 181 17.41 14.46 10.48
C GLU A 181 16.07 13.82 10.83
N PRO A 182 15.94 13.24 12.01
CA PRO A 182 14.67 12.75 12.52
C PRO A 182 13.55 13.77 12.38
N ALA A 183 12.32 13.31 12.27
CA ALA A 183 11.18 14.21 12.45
C ALA A 183 11.26 14.79 13.87
N ALA A 184 11.01 16.10 14.00
CA ALA A 184 11.02 16.75 15.30
C ALA A 184 10.09 15.99 16.26
N GLY A 185 10.67 15.43 17.30
CA GLY A 185 9.92 14.72 18.33
C GLY A 185 9.25 15.76 19.25
N GLY A 186 7.95 15.99 19.08
CA GLY A 186 7.13 16.66 20.10
C GLY A 186 6.84 15.73 21.29
N ASN A 187 6.37 16.29 22.38
CA ASN A 187 5.88 15.51 23.50
C ASN A 187 4.68 14.65 23.04
N PHE A 188 4.61 13.37 23.45
CA PHE A 188 3.52 12.47 23.05
C PHE A 188 2.12 13.08 23.30
N SER A 189 1.97 13.80 24.40
CA SER A 189 0.75 14.53 24.74
C SER A 189 0.38 15.58 23.70
N GLU A 190 1.36 16.31 23.15
CA GLU A 190 1.14 17.30 22.09
C GLU A 190 0.79 16.64 20.77
N GLN A 191 1.48 15.52 20.43
CA GLN A 191 1.21 14.77 19.20
C GLN A 191 -0.16 14.13 19.20
N THR A 192 -0.73 13.79 20.36
CA THR A 192 -2.06 13.19 20.49
C THR A 192 -3.16 14.18 20.85
N ALA A 193 -2.82 15.45 21.11
CA ALA A 193 -3.79 16.48 21.49
C ALA A 193 -4.92 16.68 20.46
N PHE A 194 -4.62 16.47 19.16
CA PHE A 194 -5.62 16.57 18.09
C PHE A 194 -6.72 15.49 18.22
N LEU A 195 -6.42 14.32 18.81
CA LEU A 195 -7.40 13.24 19.03
C LEU A 195 -8.48 13.61 20.07
N LYS A 196 -8.28 14.68 20.83
CA LYS A 196 -9.31 15.22 21.76
C LYS A 196 -10.41 15.98 21.02
N LYS A 197 -10.20 16.32 19.73
CA LYS A 197 -11.18 17.00 18.88
C LYS A 197 -12.05 15.98 18.14
N PRO A 198 -13.33 16.29 17.83
CA PRO A 198 -14.21 15.37 17.11
C PRO A 198 -13.84 15.20 15.64
N GLN A 199 -13.20 16.19 14.99
CA GLN A 199 -12.91 16.19 13.57
C GLN A 199 -12.07 14.98 13.10
N PRO A 200 -10.95 14.60 13.77
CA PRO A 200 -10.19 13.40 13.40
C PRO A 200 -11.03 12.12 13.46
N TRP A 201 -11.93 12.00 14.42
CA TRP A 201 -12.78 10.82 14.57
C TRP A 201 -13.86 10.74 13.48
N LEU A 202 -14.45 11.89 13.11
CA LEU A 202 -15.38 11.96 11.97
C LEU A 202 -14.67 11.61 10.66
N LEU A 203 -13.45 12.12 10.47
CA LEU A 203 -12.64 11.77 9.29
C LEU A 203 -12.31 10.26 9.25
N LEU A 204 -11.90 9.70 10.39
CA LEU A 204 -11.66 8.26 10.51
C LEU A 204 -12.92 7.46 10.20
N ALA A 205 -14.07 7.83 10.74
CA ALA A 205 -15.34 7.16 10.47
C ALA A 205 -15.70 7.24 8.97
N THR A 206 -15.53 8.39 8.35
CA THR A 206 -15.77 8.57 6.89
C THR A 206 -14.86 7.66 6.06
N ILE A 207 -13.57 7.59 6.42
CA ILE A 207 -12.60 6.70 5.73
C ILE A 207 -12.96 5.23 5.97
N MET A 208 -13.32 4.85 7.20
CA MET A 208 -13.68 3.47 7.53
C MET A 208 -14.93 3.02 6.75
N LEU A 209 -15.97 3.85 6.69
CA LEU A 209 -17.20 3.51 5.98
C LEU A 209 -17.01 3.53 4.47
N GLY A 210 -16.38 4.57 3.91
CA GLY A 210 -16.18 4.74 2.49
C GLY A 210 -15.21 3.71 1.91
N ASN A 211 -13.98 3.66 2.43
CA ASN A 211 -13.00 2.67 1.97
C ASN A 211 -13.38 1.25 2.39
N GLY A 212 -13.94 1.05 3.60
CA GLY A 212 -14.38 -0.25 4.05
C GLY A 212 -15.41 -0.88 3.10
N GLY A 213 -16.42 -0.11 2.67
CA GLY A 213 -17.40 -0.56 1.68
C GLY A 213 -16.77 -0.91 0.33
N LEU A 214 -15.87 -0.05 -0.17
CA LEU A 214 -15.11 -0.33 -1.39
C LEU A 214 -14.28 -1.60 -1.28
N PHE A 215 -13.52 -1.75 -0.18
CA PHE A 215 -12.64 -2.90 0.01
C PHE A 215 -13.41 -4.21 0.25
N CYS A 216 -14.59 -4.19 0.86
CA CYS A 216 -15.45 -5.36 0.97
C CYS A 216 -15.78 -5.95 -0.41
N TRP A 217 -16.13 -5.12 -1.38
CA TRP A 217 -16.41 -5.54 -2.75
C TRP A 217 -15.11 -5.86 -3.53
N TYR A 218 -14.14 -4.97 -3.48
CA TYR A 218 -12.91 -5.07 -4.28
C TYR A 218 -12.03 -6.26 -3.88
N SER A 219 -12.04 -6.65 -2.61
CA SER A 219 -11.29 -7.82 -2.13
C SER A 219 -11.78 -9.13 -2.75
N TYR A 220 -13.06 -9.20 -3.12
CA TYR A 220 -13.67 -10.39 -3.72
C TYR A 220 -14.01 -10.20 -5.19
N ILE A 221 -13.46 -9.18 -5.86
CA ILE A 221 -13.77 -8.88 -7.26
C ILE A 221 -13.46 -10.07 -8.17
N ASN A 222 -12.37 -10.81 -7.91
CA ASN A 222 -11.98 -11.97 -8.73
C ASN A 222 -13.04 -13.08 -8.65
N PRO A 223 -13.39 -13.67 -7.49
CA PRO A 223 -14.44 -14.68 -7.42
C PRO A 223 -15.81 -14.15 -7.86
N ILE A 224 -16.15 -12.90 -7.60
CA ILE A 224 -17.42 -12.32 -8.06
C ILE A 224 -17.50 -12.32 -9.60
N MET A 225 -16.46 -11.89 -10.28
CA MET A 225 -16.45 -11.79 -11.73
C MET A 225 -16.31 -13.16 -12.40
N VAL A 226 -15.49 -14.05 -11.85
CA VAL A 226 -15.24 -15.36 -12.48
C VAL A 226 -16.33 -16.36 -12.14
N GLU A 227 -16.69 -16.51 -10.86
CA GLU A 227 -17.59 -17.59 -10.40
C GLU A 227 -19.06 -17.19 -10.46
N ILE A 228 -19.40 -15.92 -10.22
CA ILE A 228 -20.80 -15.46 -10.19
C ILE A 228 -21.19 -14.86 -11.53
N ALA A 229 -20.37 -13.93 -12.09
CA ALA A 229 -20.68 -13.23 -13.33
C ALA A 229 -20.25 -14.02 -14.59
N GLY A 230 -19.50 -15.14 -14.45
CA GLY A 230 -19.15 -16.02 -15.56
C GLY A 230 -18.06 -15.48 -16.49
N PHE A 231 -17.33 -14.44 -16.11
CA PHE A 231 -16.20 -13.95 -16.89
C PHE A 231 -15.06 -14.96 -16.89
N LYS A 232 -14.38 -15.11 -18.03
CA LYS A 232 -13.19 -15.96 -18.09
C LYS A 232 -12.03 -15.28 -17.35
N PHE A 233 -11.18 -16.07 -16.71
CA PHE A 233 -10.07 -15.57 -15.88
C PHE A 233 -9.15 -14.57 -16.61
N TYR A 234 -8.91 -14.75 -17.91
CA TYR A 234 -8.11 -13.79 -18.69
C TYR A 234 -8.75 -12.39 -18.81
N ALA A 235 -10.06 -12.25 -18.63
CA ALA A 235 -10.74 -10.95 -18.63
C ALA A 235 -10.42 -10.15 -17.35
N MET A 236 -9.94 -10.80 -16.29
CA MET A 236 -9.66 -10.14 -15.01
C MET A 236 -8.65 -9.01 -15.14
N ALA A 237 -7.62 -9.15 -15.96
CA ALA A 237 -6.66 -8.07 -16.21
C ALA A 237 -7.35 -6.79 -16.72
N GLY A 238 -8.26 -6.94 -17.67
CA GLY A 238 -9.05 -5.81 -18.22
C GLY A 238 -10.02 -5.22 -17.18
N ILE A 239 -10.70 -6.07 -16.41
CA ILE A 239 -11.62 -5.64 -15.34
C ILE A 239 -10.87 -4.83 -14.29
N MET A 240 -9.70 -5.31 -13.86
CA MET A 240 -8.86 -4.60 -12.89
C MET A 240 -8.31 -3.28 -13.45
N MET A 241 -7.99 -3.23 -14.74
CA MET A 241 -7.57 -2.00 -15.41
C MET A 241 -8.69 -0.96 -15.42
N ILE A 242 -9.93 -1.37 -15.70
CA ILE A 242 -11.10 -0.48 -15.65
C ILE A 242 -11.33 0.04 -14.23
N ALA A 243 -11.27 -0.83 -13.22
CA ALA A 243 -11.42 -0.44 -11.83
C ALA A 243 -10.30 0.52 -11.38
N GLY A 244 -9.04 0.22 -11.70
CA GLY A 244 -7.89 1.10 -11.42
C GLY A 244 -8.00 2.45 -12.15
N GLY A 245 -8.44 2.44 -13.41
CA GLY A 245 -8.72 3.66 -14.18
C GLY A 245 -9.80 4.52 -13.52
N GLY A 246 -10.87 3.89 -13.02
CA GLY A 246 -11.93 4.58 -12.26
C GLY A 246 -11.39 5.23 -10.98
N MET A 247 -10.51 4.55 -10.24
CA MET A 247 -9.87 5.13 -9.05
C MET A 247 -8.98 6.33 -9.40
N VAL A 248 -8.22 6.27 -10.50
CA VAL A 248 -7.40 7.40 -10.99
C VAL A 248 -8.26 8.59 -11.35
N LEU A 249 -9.32 8.36 -12.15
CA LEU A 249 -10.25 9.41 -12.53
C LEU A 249 -10.96 10.03 -11.33
N GLY A 250 -11.40 9.21 -10.38
CA GLY A 250 -12.01 9.65 -9.13
C GLY A 250 -11.07 10.55 -8.31
N ASN A 251 -9.79 10.16 -8.17
CA ASN A 251 -8.78 10.97 -7.51
C ASN A 251 -8.54 12.32 -8.21
N MET A 252 -8.48 12.33 -9.55
CA MET A 252 -8.30 13.57 -10.32
C MET A 252 -9.50 14.52 -10.17
N VAL A 253 -10.73 13.98 -10.23
CA VAL A 253 -11.96 14.74 -10.04
C VAL A 253 -12.03 15.29 -8.61
N SER A 254 -11.79 14.45 -7.61
CA SER A 254 -11.77 14.86 -6.20
C SER A 254 -10.75 15.96 -5.93
N GLY A 255 -9.53 15.84 -6.52
CA GLY A 255 -8.50 16.87 -6.40
C GLY A 255 -8.92 18.21 -7.01
N LYS A 256 -9.65 18.21 -8.15
CA LYS A 256 -10.20 19.43 -8.73
C LYS A 256 -11.35 20.02 -7.90
N LEU A 257 -12.23 19.17 -7.39
CA LEU A 257 -13.36 19.61 -6.55
C LEU A 257 -12.89 20.20 -5.23
N SER A 258 -11.84 19.67 -4.63
CA SER A 258 -11.28 20.20 -3.38
C SER A 258 -10.69 21.62 -3.51
N ASN A 259 -10.35 22.06 -4.73
CA ASN A 259 -9.95 23.43 -4.99
C ASN A 259 -11.16 24.40 -5.12
N THR A 260 -12.35 23.87 -5.38
CA THR A 260 -13.58 24.66 -5.59
C THR A 260 -14.47 24.68 -4.35
N PHE A 261 -14.50 23.57 -3.62
CA PHE A 261 -15.27 23.42 -2.39
C PHE A 261 -14.30 23.36 -1.20
N SER A 262 -14.41 24.35 -0.28
CA SER A 262 -13.65 24.29 0.97
C SER A 262 -14.07 23.03 1.74
N PRO A 263 -13.13 22.18 2.19
CA PRO A 263 -13.49 21.16 3.17
C PRO A 263 -13.96 21.87 4.44
N VAL A 264 -15.15 21.52 4.91
CA VAL A 264 -15.80 22.08 6.11
C VAL A 264 -14.94 21.86 7.36
#